data_a268d1c296b361bb981b2485310d24e7
#
_entry.id   a268d1c296b361bb981b2485310d24e7
#
_cell.length_a   1.000
_cell.length_b   1.000
_cell.length_c   1.000
_cell.angle_alpha   90.00
_cell.angle_beta   90.00
_cell.angle_gamma   90.00
#
_symmetry.space_group_name_H-M   'P 1'
#
loop_
_entity.id
_entity.type
_entity.pdbx_description
1 polymer ?
#
loop_
_entity_poly.entity_id
_entity_poly.type
_entity_poly.pdbx_seq_one_letter_code
_entity_poly.pdbx_strand_id
1 'polypeptide(L)'
;ALVEKAEIVGTTVSKLTMDPVFDGLTYDMVIFDEVSMAYVPQIIAAGEKATAHLICIGDFKQLPPIAVSAASTVLEKDIFYFLKIWDGTGTAGHPWMTMLDIQYRMHPDLADFASRHMYACMLKTALPVKLSASEKLKNLPWSSSAMVSIDLSGMDCACGFTKSGSRFNMMSGFISLACAMEMSLNGENSVGIITPYAAQARLIHRMIEDLGLKCLPSGEDSGIFCATIHQYQ
;
A
#
# COMPACT_ATOMS: atom_id res chain seq x y z
N ALA A 1 21.45 25.35 -12.42
CA ALA A 1 21.64 24.11 -11.67
C ALA A 1 21.35 22.88 -12.57
N LEU A 2 21.62 21.64 -12.08
CA LEU A 2 21.34 20.41 -12.87
C LEU A 2 19.84 20.27 -13.16
N VAL A 3 19.00 20.61 -12.19
CA VAL A 3 17.53 20.53 -12.29
C VAL A 3 16.97 21.40 -13.42
N GLU A 4 17.52 22.59 -13.65
CA GLU A 4 17.08 23.51 -14.72
C GLU A 4 17.39 23.00 -16.14
N LYS A 5 18.34 22.10 -16.26
CA LYS A 5 18.78 21.53 -17.55
C LYS A 5 18.23 20.12 -17.81
N ALA A 6 17.58 19.54 -16.81
CA ALA A 6 17.07 18.19 -16.91
C ALA A 6 15.74 18.17 -17.67
N GLU A 7 15.60 17.28 -18.63
CA GLU A 7 14.34 17.05 -19.36
C GLU A 7 13.30 16.35 -18.48
N ILE A 8 13.75 15.52 -17.51
CA ILE A 8 12.91 14.81 -16.58
C ILE A 8 13.49 14.98 -15.17
N VAL A 9 12.64 15.36 -14.21
CA VAL A 9 13.01 15.52 -12.80
C VAL A 9 12.10 14.68 -11.93
N GLY A 10 12.67 13.74 -11.19
CA GLY A 10 11.98 12.97 -10.16
C GLY A 10 12.27 13.54 -8.77
N THR A 11 11.22 13.80 -7.98
CA THR A 11 11.36 14.37 -6.64
C THR A 11 10.21 13.93 -5.74
N THR A 12 10.39 14.03 -4.42
CA THR A 12 9.29 13.88 -3.47
C THR A 12 8.50 15.18 -3.34
N VAL A 13 7.22 15.09 -2.97
CA VAL A 13 6.36 16.25 -2.73
C VAL A 13 6.96 17.20 -1.69
N SER A 14 7.48 16.67 -0.59
CA SER A 14 8.14 17.46 0.45
C SER A 14 9.34 18.23 -0.09
N LYS A 15 10.15 17.61 -0.93
CA LYS A 15 11.30 18.29 -1.54
C LYS A 15 10.86 19.35 -2.55
N LEU A 16 9.85 19.06 -3.36
CA LEU A 16 9.28 20.03 -4.32
C LEU A 16 8.80 21.31 -3.63
N THR A 17 8.22 21.20 -2.44
CA THR A 17 7.61 22.32 -1.71
C THR A 17 8.58 23.05 -0.76
N MET A 18 9.70 22.42 -0.37
CA MET A 18 10.59 22.97 0.65
C MET A 18 12.00 23.32 0.14
N ASP A 19 12.42 22.77 -0.98
CA ASP A 19 13.77 22.98 -1.51
C ASP A 19 13.78 24.17 -2.48
N PRO A 20 14.52 25.26 -2.19
CA PRO A 20 14.60 26.45 -3.05
C PRO A 20 15.08 26.16 -4.47
N VAL A 21 15.67 25.00 -4.76
CA VAL A 21 16.08 24.61 -6.09
C VAL A 21 14.91 24.56 -7.09
N PHE A 22 13.69 24.39 -6.57
CA PHE A 22 12.45 24.36 -7.37
C PHE A 22 11.74 25.71 -7.47
N ASP A 23 12.24 26.76 -6.81
CA ASP A 23 11.64 28.07 -6.85
C ASP A 23 11.69 28.65 -8.28
N GLY A 24 10.56 29.13 -8.75
CA GLY A 24 10.42 29.71 -10.09
C GLY A 24 10.52 28.70 -11.26
N LEU A 25 10.77 27.41 -10.98
CA LEU A 25 10.77 26.40 -12.05
C LEU A 25 9.35 25.97 -12.38
N THR A 26 9.13 25.78 -13.68
CA THR A 26 7.89 25.20 -14.22
C THR A 26 8.23 24.10 -15.23
N TYR A 27 7.27 23.21 -15.47
CA TYR A 27 7.39 22.05 -16.32
C TYR A 27 6.18 21.99 -17.26
N ASP A 28 6.37 21.50 -18.48
CA ASP A 28 5.24 21.31 -19.41
C ASP A 28 4.22 20.33 -18.85
N MET A 29 4.70 19.32 -18.14
CA MET A 29 3.88 18.28 -17.53
C MET A 29 4.36 17.94 -16.11
N VAL A 30 3.44 17.85 -15.19
CA VAL A 30 3.68 17.28 -13.85
C VAL A 30 2.87 15.99 -13.72
N ILE A 31 3.57 14.92 -13.36
CA ILE A 31 2.96 13.61 -13.06
C ILE A 31 3.06 13.42 -11.54
N PHE A 32 1.92 13.32 -10.88
CA PHE A 32 1.82 13.13 -9.44
C PHE A 32 1.38 11.68 -9.19
N ASP A 33 2.27 10.87 -8.64
CA ASP A 33 2.01 9.47 -8.32
C ASP A 33 1.48 9.33 -6.87
N GLU A 34 0.70 8.28 -6.60
CA GLU A 34 0.03 8.01 -5.30
C GLU A 34 -0.80 9.20 -4.78
N VAL A 35 -1.47 9.87 -5.68
CA VAL A 35 -2.21 11.12 -5.38
C VAL A 35 -3.36 10.91 -4.39
N SER A 36 -3.89 9.71 -4.27
CA SER A 36 -4.95 9.35 -3.30
C SER A 36 -4.53 9.52 -1.85
N MET A 37 -3.22 9.43 -1.56
CA MET A 37 -2.67 9.60 -0.20
C MET A 37 -2.17 11.01 0.08
N ALA A 38 -2.07 11.85 -0.93
CA ALA A 38 -1.57 13.22 -0.79
C ALA A 38 -2.66 14.17 -0.31
N TYR A 39 -2.27 15.16 0.48
CA TYR A 39 -3.17 16.25 0.82
C TYR A 39 -3.45 17.13 -0.39
N VAL A 40 -4.69 17.59 -0.55
CA VAL A 40 -5.07 18.46 -1.66
C VAL A 40 -4.18 19.70 -1.80
N PRO A 41 -3.77 20.41 -0.72
CA PRO A 41 -2.81 21.51 -0.83
C PRO A 41 -1.47 21.13 -1.47
N GLN A 42 -0.97 19.91 -1.23
CA GLN A 42 0.26 19.42 -1.85
C GLN A 42 0.08 19.19 -3.36
N ILE A 43 -1.08 18.69 -3.76
CA ILE A 43 -1.42 18.47 -5.17
C ILE A 43 -1.54 19.83 -5.90
N ILE A 44 -2.15 20.83 -5.25
CA ILE A 44 -2.25 22.19 -5.80
C ILE A 44 -0.85 22.80 -5.97
N ALA A 45 0.02 22.68 -4.96
CA ALA A 45 1.39 23.20 -5.04
C ALA A 45 2.22 22.51 -6.14
N ALA A 46 2.02 21.20 -6.36
CA ALA A 46 2.65 20.50 -7.48
C ALA A 46 2.03 20.94 -8.82
N GLY A 47 0.70 21.12 -8.87
CA GLY A 47 -0.02 21.56 -10.06
C GLY A 47 0.35 22.97 -10.51
N GLU A 48 0.71 23.87 -9.58
CA GLU A 48 1.22 25.22 -9.90
C GLU A 48 2.49 25.18 -10.75
N LYS A 49 3.28 24.11 -10.65
CA LYS A 49 4.48 23.92 -11.45
C LYS A 49 4.19 23.45 -12.89
N ALA A 50 2.98 23.02 -13.21
CA ALA A 50 2.60 22.55 -14.53
C ALA A 50 2.12 23.69 -15.43
N THR A 51 2.72 23.86 -16.59
CA THR A 51 2.30 24.89 -17.58
C THR A 51 1.24 24.38 -18.54
N ALA A 52 1.17 23.08 -18.80
CA ALA A 52 0.20 22.49 -19.73
C ALA A 52 -0.61 21.34 -19.13
N HIS A 53 0.02 20.39 -18.45
CA HIS A 53 -0.68 19.19 -17.98
C HIS A 53 -0.31 18.81 -16.55
N LEU A 54 -1.33 18.50 -15.73
CA LEU A 54 -1.20 17.80 -14.46
C LEU A 54 -1.84 16.42 -14.60
N ILE A 55 -1.06 15.35 -14.48
CA ILE A 55 -1.54 13.96 -14.48
C ILE A 55 -1.48 13.43 -13.04
N CYS A 56 -2.64 13.04 -12.52
CA CYS A 56 -2.77 12.45 -11.19
C CYS A 56 -2.94 10.94 -11.31
N ILE A 57 -1.98 10.18 -10.78
CA ILE A 57 -2.01 8.72 -10.73
C ILE A 57 -2.30 8.32 -9.28
N GLY A 58 -3.26 7.41 -9.07
CA GLY A 58 -3.61 6.98 -7.73
C GLY A 58 -4.82 6.07 -7.72
N ASP A 59 -5.16 5.57 -6.55
CA ASP A 59 -6.25 4.63 -6.36
C ASP A 59 -7.11 5.03 -5.15
N PHE A 60 -8.28 5.60 -5.40
CA PHE A 60 -9.21 6.05 -4.35
C PHE A 60 -9.89 4.90 -3.58
N LYS A 61 -9.63 3.64 -3.94
CA LYS A 61 -10.04 2.44 -3.19
C LYS A 61 -8.96 1.97 -2.20
N GLN A 62 -7.76 2.54 -2.28
CA GLN A 62 -6.67 2.31 -1.33
C GLN A 62 -6.73 3.33 -0.19
N LEU A 63 -5.61 3.56 0.49
CA LEU A 63 -5.61 4.42 1.69
C LEU A 63 -5.81 5.90 1.32
N PRO A 64 -6.70 6.60 2.03
CA PRO A 64 -6.86 8.05 1.92
C PRO A 64 -5.74 8.79 2.67
N PRO A 65 -5.64 10.13 2.54
CA PRO A 65 -4.75 10.95 3.34
C PRO A 65 -5.02 10.78 4.85
N ILE A 66 -3.98 10.80 5.67
CA ILE A 66 -4.09 10.65 7.13
C ILE A 66 -4.14 12.04 7.77
N ALA A 67 -5.33 12.53 8.10
CA ALA A 67 -5.47 13.77 8.84
C ALA A 67 -5.37 13.54 10.34
N VAL A 68 -4.47 14.30 11.00
CA VAL A 68 -4.32 14.27 12.47
C VAL A 68 -5.42 15.09 13.15
N SER A 69 -5.98 16.09 12.45
CA SER A 69 -7.03 16.97 12.97
C SER A 69 -8.37 16.62 12.37
N ALA A 70 -9.30 16.16 13.19
CA ALA A 70 -10.69 15.91 12.80
C ALA A 70 -11.47 17.18 12.36
N ALA A 71 -10.86 18.36 12.48
CA ALA A 71 -11.51 19.63 12.11
C ALA A 71 -11.34 20.01 10.63
N SER A 72 -10.55 19.27 9.87
CA SER A 72 -10.23 19.64 8.48
C SER A 72 -10.68 18.58 7.48
N THR A 73 -11.91 18.72 6.98
CA THR A 73 -12.43 17.89 5.87
C THR A 73 -11.57 17.95 4.61
N VAL A 74 -10.83 19.06 4.41
CA VAL A 74 -9.92 19.22 3.27
C VAL A 74 -8.71 18.30 3.37
N LEU A 75 -8.24 17.99 4.58
CA LEU A 75 -7.09 17.10 4.79
C LEU A 75 -7.48 15.61 4.89
N GLU A 76 -8.76 15.31 5.10
CA GLU A 76 -9.25 13.92 5.22
C GLU A 76 -9.67 13.32 3.87
N LYS A 77 -9.92 14.16 2.88
CA LYS A 77 -10.44 13.75 1.58
C LYS A 77 -9.37 13.86 0.51
N ASP A 78 -9.34 12.88 -0.36
CA ASP A 78 -8.46 12.88 -1.53
C ASP A 78 -8.97 13.78 -2.65
N ILE A 79 -8.15 13.99 -3.67
CA ILE A 79 -8.49 14.81 -4.83
C ILE A 79 -9.67 14.24 -5.63
N PHE A 80 -9.83 12.92 -5.68
CA PHE A 80 -10.92 12.27 -6.43
C PHE A 80 -12.29 12.61 -5.83
N TYR A 81 -12.36 12.72 -4.48
CA TYR A 81 -13.55 13.18 -3.79
C TYR A 81 -13.92 14.64 -4.18
N PHE A 82 -12.94 15.54 -4.17
CA PHE A 82 -13.20 16.95 -4.50
C PHE A 82 -13.57 17.18 -5.97
N LEU A 83 -12.95 16.43 -6.87
CA LEU A 83 -13.27 16.47 -8.30
C LEU A 83 -14.54 15.69 -8.65
N LYS A 84 -15.20 15.06 -7.67
CA LYS A 84 -16.38 14.21 -7.86
C LYS A 84 -16.18 13.13 -8.91
N ILE A 85 -14.98 12.60 -9.00
CA ILE A 85 -14.62 11.52 -9.92
C ILE A 85 -15.24 10.20 -9.47
N TRP A 86 -15.45 10.06 -8.16
CA TRP A 86 -16.08 8.92 -7.55
C TRP A 86 -17.35 9.32 -6.78
N ASP A 87 -18.46 8.68 -7.11
CA ASP A 87 -19.77 8.92 -6.52
C ASP A 87 -20.14 7.95 -5.38
N GLY A 88 -19.21 7.06 -4.98
CA GLY A 88 -19.44 6.01 -3.99
C GLY A 88 -19.99 4.71 -4.58
N THR A 89 -20.43 4.67 -5.83
CA THR A 89 -21.01 3.48 -6.47
C THR A 89 -19.98 2.60 -7.17
N GLY A 90 -18.78 3.11 -7.37
CA GLY A 90 -17.65 2.37 -7.93
C GLY A 90 -17.60 2.27 -9.44
N THR A 91 -18.56 2.84 -10.13
CA THR A 91 -18.61 2.90 -11.60
C THR A 91 -18.32 4.31 -12.07
N ALA A 92 -17.05 4.65 -12.18
CA ALA A 92 -16.68 5.99 -12.59
C ALA A 92 -16.56 6.09 -14.10
N GLY A 93 -17.55 6.67 -14.71
CA GLY A 93 -17.48 7.22 -16.07
C GLY A 93 -17.15 8.70 -16.08
N HIS A 94 -16.10 9.15 -15.37
CA HIS A 94 -15.71 10.55 -15.43
C HIS A 94 -14.84 10.79 -16.67
N PRO A 95 -15.10 11.86 -17.46
CA PRO A 95 -14.38 12.11 -18.72
C PRO A 95 -12.87 12.34 -18.55
N TRP A 96 -12.40 12.69 -17.35
CA TRP A 96 -10.99 12.90 -17.05
C TRP A 96 -10.33 11.69 -16.39
N MET A 97 -11.05 10.58 -16.22
CA MET A 97 -10.51 9.40 -15.58
C MET A 97 -10.31 8.27 -16.58
N THR A 98 -9.14 7.68 -16.53
CA THR A 98 -8.83 6.42 -17.23
C THR A 98 -8.40 5.39 -16.20
N MET A 99 -9.09 4.25 -16.17
CA MET A 99 -8.72 3.15 -15.31
C MET A 99 -7.65 2.29 -15.97
N LEU A 100 -6.57 2.00 -15.24
CA LEU A 100 -5.61 0.97 -15.59
C LEU A 100 -6.18 -0.38 -15.15
N ASP A 101 -6.87 -1.07 -16.05
CA ASP A 101 -7.65 -2.27 -15.74
C ASP A 101 -6.87 -3.59 -15.78
N ILE A 102 -5.57 -3.55 -16.12
CA ILE A 102 -4.73 -4.74 -16.22
C ILE A 102 -3.62 -4.68 -15.19
N GLN A 103 -3.63 -5.62 -14.24
CA GLN A 103 -2.58 -5.76 -13.23
C GLN A 103 -1.54 -6.82 -13.63
N TYR A 104 -0.27 -6.60 -13.20
CA TYR A 104 0.89 -7.44 -13.48
C TYR A 104 1.57 -7.98 -12.21
N ARG A 105 1.07 -7.67 -11.02
CA ARG A 105 1.72 -7.91 -9.72
C ARG A 105 1.21 -9.16 -9.02
N MET A 106 -0.10 -9.21 -8.76
CA MET A 106 -0.71 -10.18 -7.86
C MET A 106 -1.00 -11.51 -8.56
N HIS A 107 -1.02 -12.59 -7.75
CA HIS A 107 -1.61 -13.86 -8.20
C HIS A 107 -3.05 -13.65 -8.70
N PRO A 108 -3.51 -14.38 -9.73
CA PRO A 108 -4.85 -14.21 -10.30
C PRO A 108 -5.99 -14.28 -9.26
N ASP A 109 -5.92 -15.20 -8.29
CA ASP A 109 -6.97 -15.36 -7.27
C ASP A 109 -7.07 -14.14 -6.35
N LEU A 110 -5.93 -13.54 -5.97
CA LEU A 110 -5.89 -12.31 -5.18
C LEU A 110 -6.45 -11.12 -5.98
N ALA A 111 -6.07 -11.04 -7.25
CA ALA A 111 -6.55 -9.99 -8.14
C ALA A 111 -8.07 -10.12 -8.41
N ASP A 112 -8.58 -11.33 -8.55
CA ASP A 112 -9.99 -11.59 -8.75
C ASP A 112 -10.82 -11.23 -7.50
N PHE A 113 -10.30 -11.54 -6.30
CA PHE A 113 -10.91 -11.09 -5.05
C PHE A 113 -11.01 -9.56 -4.99
N ALA A 114 -9.90 -8.85 -5.22
CA ALA A 114 -9.88 -7.39 -5.25
C ALA A 114 -10.82 -6.84 -6.34
N SER A 115 -10.80 -7.42 -7.54
CA SER A 115 -11.64 -7.02 -8.67
C SER A 115 -13.12 -7.08 -8.32
N ARG A 116 -13.58 -8.20 -7.74
CA ARG A 116 -14.99 -8.39 -7.37
C ARG A 116 -15.45 -7.46 -6.25
N HIS A 117 -14.62 -7.25 -5.23
CA HIS A 117 -15.03 -6.54 -4.03
C HIS A 117 -14.75 -5.03 -4.06
N MET A 118 -13.76 -4.59 -4.84
CA MET A 118 -13.31 -3.20 -4.85
C MET A 118 -13.49 -2.51 -6.20
N TYR A 119 -13.39 -3.24 -7.32
CA TYR A 119 -13.30 -2.64 -8.66
C TYR A 119 -14.40 -3.09 -9.62
N ALA A 120 -15.57 -3.48 -9.11
CA ALA A 120 -16.75 -3.88 -9.91
C ALA A 120 -16.43 -4.87 -11.03
N CYS A 121 -15.56 -5.84 -10.79
CA CYS A 121 -15.08 -6.83 -11.76
C CYS A 121 -14.30 -6.24 -12.96
N MET A 122 -13.85 -5.01 -12.89
CA MET A 122 -13.11 -4.36 -14.00
C MET A 122 -11.63 -4.71 -14.03
N LEU A 123 -11.00 -5.00 -12.88
CA LEU A 123 -9.58 -5.33 -12.82
C LEU A 123 -9.31 -6.73 -13.39
N LYS A 124 -8.37 -6.83 -14.32
CA LYS A 124 -7.99 -8.06 -15.02
C LYS A 124 -6.53 -8.39 -14.74
N THR A 125 -6.20 -9.67 -14.75
CA THR A 125 -4.82 -10.12 -14.63
C THR A 125 -4.18 -10.33 -15.99
N ALA A 126 -2.99 -9.79 -16.20
CA ALA A 126 -2.22 -9.96 -17.42
C ALA A 126 -1.89 -11.44 -17.69
N LEU A 127 -1.82 -11.82 -18.97
CA LEU A 127 -1.55 -13.20 -19.39
C LEU A 127 -0.23 -13.77 -18.82
N PRO A 128 0.91 -13.06 -18.84
CA PRO A 128 2.16 -13.58 -18.25
C PRO A 128 2.02 -13.96 -16.77
N VAL A 129 1.26 -13.17 -15.99
CA VAL A 129 1.02 -13.45 -14.58
C VAL A 129 0.15 -14.69 -14.40
N LYS A 130 -0.86 -14.89 -15.25
CA LYS A 130 -1.69 -16.10 -15.23
C LYS A 130 -0.87 -17.35 -15.54
N LEU A 131 0.05 -17.27 -16.49
CA LEU A 131 0.90 -18.40 -16.88
C LEU A 131 1.92 -18.80 -15.80
N SER A 132 2.38 -17.84 -14.99
CA SER A 132 3.31 -18.10 -13.89
C SER A 132 2.62 -18.34 -12.54
N ALA A 133 1.29 -18.38 -12.49
CA ALA A 133 0.55 -18.43 -11.23
C ALA A 133 0.86 -19.67 -10.39
N SER A 134 0.92 -20.86 -11.01
CA SER A 134 1.21 -22.12 -10.31
C SER A 134 2.63 -22.16 -9.70
N GLU A 135 3.59 -21.47 -10.31
CA GLU A 135 4.95 -21.38 -9.78
C GLU A 135 4.99 -20.62 -8.46
N LYS A 136 4.17 -19.57 -8.32
CA LYS A 136 4.08 -18.73 -7.12
C LYS A 136 3.49 -19.44 -5.90
N LEU A 137 2.83 -20.60 -6.10
CA LEU A 137 2.22 -21.37 -5.00
C LEU A 137 3.09 -22.53 -4.53
N LYS A 138 4.19 -22.85 -5.20
CA LYS A 138 4.99 -24.04 -4.92
C LYS A 138 5.56 -24.08 -3.50
N ASN A 139 5.91 -22.93 -2.96
CA ASN A 139 6.57 -22.82 -1.67
C ASN A 139 5.59 -22.53 -0.51
N LEU A 140 4.29 -22.43 -0.79
CA LEU A 140 3.31 -22.20 0.26
C LEU A 140 3.00 -23.49 1.02
N PRO A 141 2.97 -23.49 2.37
CA PRO A 141 2.72 -24.69 3.17
C PRO A 141 1.34 -25.32 2.95
N TRP A 142 0.39 -24.53 2.49
CA TRP A 142 -0.99 -24.93 2.13
C TRP A 142 -1.27 -24.89 0.63
N SER A 143 -0.37 -25.17 -0.16
CA SER A 143 -0.11 -25.13 -1.61
C SER A 143 -1.27 -25.09 -2.64
N SER A 144 -2.52 -25.17 -2.24
CA SER A 144 -3.64 -25.23 -3.18
C SER A 144 -4.33 -23.89 -3.45
N SER A 145 -3.98 -22.83 -2.72
CA SER A 145 -4.65 -21.52 -2.86
C SER A 145 -3.68 -20.37 -2.57
N ALA A 146 -3.78 -19.32 -3.35
CA ALA A 146 -3.05 -18.06 -3.11
C ALA A 146 -3.62 -17.27 -1.92
N MET A 147 -4.80 -17.61 -1.44
CA MET A 147 -5.45 -16.96 -0.31
C MET A 147 -6.01 -17.99 0.66
N VAL A 148 -5.57 -17.93 1.92
CA VAL A 148 -6.01 -18.82 2.99
C VAL A 148 -6.48 -17.99 4.16
N SER A 149 -7.61 -18.37 4.75
CA SER A 149 -8.11 -17.79 5.99
C SER A 149 -7.88 -18.75 7.15
N ILE A 150 -7.25 -18.28 8.22
CA ILE A 150 -7.07 -19.02 9.47
C ILE A 150 -8.02 -18.44 10.50
N ASP A 151 -9.10 -19.17 10.80
CA ASP A 151 -10.07 -18.76 11.80
C ASP A 151 -9.63 -19.18 13.21
N LEU A 152 -9.43 -18.18 14.07
CA LEU A 152 -9.05 -18.35 15.48
C LEU A 152 -10.23 -18.18 16.44
N SER A 153 -11.46 -18.05 15.96
CA SER A 153 -12.64 -17.79 16.79
C SER A 153 -12.95 -18.89 17.80
N GLY A 154 -12.51 -20.12 17.50
CA GLY A 154 -12.63 -21.28 18.42
C GLY A 154 -11.56 -21.33 19.52
N MET A 155 -10.59 -20.41 19.52
CA MET A 155 -9.53 -20.33 20.52
C MET A 155 -9.83 -19.22 21.53
N ASP A 156 -9.51 -19.43 22.80
CA ASP A 156 -9.63 -18.38 23.83
C ASP A 156 -8.49 -17.36 23.68
N CYS A 157 -8.67 -16.46 22.72
CA CYS A 157 -7.67 -15.47 22.31
C CYS A 157 -7.98 -14.09 22.90
N ALA A 158 -7.51 -13.82 24.12
CA ALA A 158 -7.65 -12.51 24.73
C ALA A 158 -6.88 -11.43 23.95
N CYS A 159 -7.56 -10.31 23.68
CA CYS A 159 -6.95 -9.13 23.06
C CYS A 159 -6.52 -8.17 24.16
N GLY A 160 -5.20 -7.87 24.22
CA GLY A 160 -4.65 -6.84 25.08
C GLY A 160 -4.62 -5.47 24.39
N PHE A 161 -4.39 -4.41 25.18
CA PHE A 161 -4.17 -3.06 24.66
C PHE A 161 -3.15 -2.31 25.50
N THR A 162 -2.43 -1.42 24.85
CA THR A 162 -1.45 -0.54 25.50
C THR A 162 -2.15 0.66 26.13
N LYS A 163 -1.44 1.41 26.97
CA LYS A 163 -1.94 2.68 27.54
C LYS A 163 -2.34 3.71 26.46
N SER A 164 -1.78 3.62 25.26
CA SER A 164 -2.14 4.46 24.10
C SER A 164 -3.32 3.93 23.30
N GLY A 165 -3.99 2.84 23.73
CA GLY A 165 -5.14 2.25 23.05
C GLY A 165 -4.80 1.31 21.89
N SER A 166 -3.53 1.16 21.50
CA SER A 166 -3.14 0.23 20.44
C SER A 166 -3.30 -1.22 20.90
N ARG A 167 -3.94 -2.04 20.08
CA ARG A 167 -4.31 -3.43 20.40
C ARG A 167 -3.22 -4.42 20.00
N PHE A 168 -3.20 -5.56 20.70
CA PHE A 168 -2.39 -6.72 20.33
C PHE A 168 -3.07 -8.01 20.80
N ASN A 169 -2.74 -9.11 20.13
CA ASN A 169 -3.18 -10.46 20.46
C ASN A 169 -1.99 -11.39 20.34
N MET A 170 -1.61 -12.03 21.45
CA MET A 170 -0.45 -12.92 21.51
C MET A 170 -0.60 -14.12 20.59
N MET A 171 -1.78 -14.76 20.61
CA MET A 171 -2.00 -15.98 19.81
C MET A 171 -1.94 -15.68 18.31
N SER A 172 -2.60 -14.61 17.86
CA SER A 172 -2.50 -14.23 16.45
C SER A 172 -1.06 -13.84 16.05
N GLY A 173 -0.29 -13.25 16.96
CA GLY A 173 1.13 -12.99 16.76
C GLY A 173 1.95 -14.26 16.57
N PHE A 174 1.78 -15.26 17.45
CA PHE A 174 2.44 -16.55 17.32
C PHE A 174 2.08 -17.28 16.03
N ILE A 175 0.79 -17.32 15.69
CA ILE A 175 0.34 -18.01 14.47
C ILE A 175 0.85 -17.31 13.22
N SER A 176 0.79 -15.97 13.17
CA SER A 176 1.32 -15.21 12.04
C SER A 176 2.82 -15.44 11.84
N LEU A 177 3.58 -15.47 12.96
CA LEU A 177 5.01 -15.75 12.90
C LEU A 177 5.30 -17.20 12.52
N ALA A 178 4.57 -18.16 13.05
CA ALA A 178 4.71 -19.57 12.68
C ALA A 178 4.44 -19.79 11.18
N CYS A 179 3.40 -19.18 10.64
CA CYS A 179 3.12 -19.21 9.19
C CYS A 179 4.28 -18.60 8.38
N ALA A 180 4.80 -17.45 8.82
CA ALA A 180 5.90 -16.79 8.12
C ALA A 180 7.19 -17.63 8.15
N MET A 181 7.48 -18.27 9.28
CA MET A 181 8.61 -19.19 9.40
C MET A 181 8.46 -20.42 8.50
N GLU A 182 7.26 -21.00 8.45
CA GLU A 182 6.96 -22.14 7.57
C GLU A 182 7.15 -21.76 6.09
N MET A 183 6.67 -20.61 5.68
CA MET A 183 6.89 -20.10 4.31
C MET A 183 8.37 -19.91 4.02
N SER A 184 9.12 -19.33 4.94
CA SER A 184 10.56 -19.13 4.79
C SER A 184 11.32 -20.46 4.70
N LEU A 185 10.95 -21.47 5.49
CA LEU A 185 11.53 -22.81 5.44
C LEU A 185 11.23 -23.54 4.11
N ASN A 186 10.09 -23.24 3.49
CA ASN A 186 9.71 -23.77 2.18
C ASN A 186 10.35 -23.01 1.00
N GLY A 187 11.21 -22.03 1.25
CA GLY A 187 12.00 -21.33 0.26
C GLY A 187 11.50 -19.94 -0.15
N GLU A 188 10.50 -19.38 0.55
CA GLU A 188 10.15 -17.98 0.37
C GLU A 188 11.21 -17.09 1.01
N ASN A 189 11.88 -16.28 0.20
CA ASN A 189 13.00 -15.45 0.67
C ASN A 189 12.52 -14.22 1.47
N SER A 190 11.33 -13.70 1.17
CA SER A 190 10.79 -12.49 1.79
C SER A 190 9.33 -12.70 2.18
N VAL A 191 9.03 -12.61 3.48
CA VAL A 191 7.68 -12.78 4.02
C VAL A 191 7.27 -11.54 4.81
N GLY A 192 6.18 -10.90 4.40
CA GLY A 192 5.62 -9.73 5.06
C GLY A 192 4.46 -10.08 5.99
N ILE A 193 4.51 -9.63 7.25
CA ILE A 193 3.39 -9.68 8.19
C ILE A 193 2.81 -8.27 8.31
N ILE A 194 1.57 -8.10 7.88
CA ILE A 194 0.87 -6.81 7.92
C ILE A 194 -0.15 -6.83 9.06
N THR A 195 -0.14 -5.79 9.89
CA THR A 195 -1.08 -5.64 11.00
C THR A 195 -1.64 -4.21 11.06
N PRO A 196 -2.91 -4.02 11.47
CA PRO A 196 -3.48 -2.68 11.61
C PRO A 196 -2.99 -1.94 12.87
N TYR A 197 -2.33 -2.63 13.82
CA TYR A 197 -1.98 -2.07 15.11
C TYR A 197 -0.47 -2.04 15.36
N ALA A 198 0.08 -0.86 15.67
CA ALA A 198 1.49 -0.69 16.01
C ALA A 198 1.95 -1.54 17.20
N ALA A 199 1.07 -1.80 18.18
CA ALA A 199 1.40 -2.69 19.30
C ALA A 199 1.59 -4.14 18.84
N GLN A 200 0.78 -4.62 17.91
CA GLN A 200 0.91 -5.94 17.31
C GLN A 200 2.21 -6.05 16.50
N ALA A 201 2.54 -5.04 15.70
CA ALA A 201 3.79 -5.02 14.96
C ALA A 201 5.00 -5.11 15.89
N ARG A 202 5.04 -4.29 16.96
CA ARG A 202 6.13 -4.34 17.96
C ARG A 202 6.22 -5.69 18.68
N LEU A 203 5.07 -6.31 19.00
CA LEU A 203 5.04 -7.64 19.59
C LEU A 203 5.71 -8.67 18.69
N ILE A 204 5.33 -8.70 17.41
CA ILE A 204 5.89 -9.65 16.42
C ILE A 204 7.37 -9.36 16.17
N HIS A 205 7.79 -8.10 16.09
CA HIS A 205 9.22 -7.74 16.02
C HIS A 205 10.00 -8.32 17.18
N ARG A 206 9.48 -8.18 18.40
CA ARG A 206 10.13 -8.73 19.59
C ARG A 206 10.23 -10.27 19.55
N MET A 207 9.19 -10.94 19.09
CA MET A 207 9.22 -12.39 18.90
C MET A 207 10.27 -12.82 17.86
N ILE A 208 10.41 -12.07 16.77
CA ILE A 208 11.43 -12.31 15.74
C ILE A 208 12.84 -12.19 16.33
N GLU A 209 13.08 -11.12 17.11
CA GLU A 209 14.36 -10.88 17.78
C GLU A 209 14.67 -11.98 18.81
N ASP A 210 13.72 -12.33 19.67
CA ASP A 210 13.89 -13.32 20.74
C ASP A 210 14.17 -14.74 20.17
N LEU A 211 13.68 -15.03 18.97
CA LEU A 211 13.96 -16.27 18.25
C LEU A 211 15.27 -16.22 17.45
N GLY A 212 15.97 -15.10 17.43
CA GLY A 212 17.18 -14.91 16.63
C GLY A 212 16.96 -14.98 15.13
N LEU A 213 15.73 -14.75 14.67
CA LEU A 213 15.40 -14.74 13.26
C LEU A 213 15.89 -13.42 12.61
N LYS A 214 16.23 -13.48 11.33
CA LYS A 214 16.59 -12.26 10.59
C LYS A 214 15.36 -11.39 10.42
N CYS A 215 15.28 -10.32 11.24
CA CYS A 215 14.32 -9.24 11.06
C CYS A 215 14.90 -8.24 10.06
N LEU A 216 14.18 -7.98 8.99
CA LEU A 216 14.65 -7.03 7.98
C LEU A 216 13.98 -5.67 8.16
N PRO A 217 14.71 -4.56 8.00
CA PRO A 217 14.13 -3.28 7.70
C PRO A 217 13.44 -3.35 6.32
N SER A 218 12.43 -2.50 6.12
CA SER A 218 11.75 -2.39 4.83
C SER A 218 12.78 -2.15 3.71
N GLY A 219 12.83 -3.05 2.72
CA GLY A 219 13.68 -2.90 1.54
C GLY A 219 14.86 -3.85 1.41
N GLU A 220 15.08 -4.78 2.34
CA GLU A 220 16.03 -5.87 2.13
C GLU A 220 15.39 -7.11 1.48
N ASP A 221 16.16 -7.85 0.67
CA ASP A 221 15.65 -8.89 -0.24
C ASP A 221 15.34 -10.25 0.42
N SER A 222 15.63 -10.45 1.72
CA SER A 222 15.38 -11.76 2.36
C SER A 222 15.14 -11.69 3.86
N GLY A 223 14.07 -12.31 4.35
CA GLY A 223 13.72 -12.47 5.76
C GLY A 223 12.24 -12.23 6.07
N ILE A 224 11.90 -12.12 7.36
CA ILE A 224 10.54 -11.84 7.83
C ILE A 224 10.46 -10.37 8.23
N PHE A 225 9.54 -9.64 7.63
CA PHE A 225 9.27 -8.24 7.95
C PHE A 225 7.86 -8.09 8.53
N CYS A 226 7.73 -7.35 9.62
CA CYS A 226 6.43 -7.04 10.20
C CYS A 226 6.24 -5.54 10.33
N ALA A 227 5.15 -5.01 9.80
CA ALA A 227 4.84 -3.59 9.89
C ALA A 227 3.33 -3.32 9.88
N THR A 228 2.98 -2.07 10.18
CA THR A 228 1.61 -1.60 9.95
C THR A 228 1.38 -1.34 8.47
N ILE A 229 0.10 -1.36 8.05
CA ILE A 229 -0.28 -1.17 6.64
C ILE A 229 0.33 0.10 6.03
N HIS A 230 0.43 1.20 6.79
CA HIS A 230 1.02 2.46 6.33
C HIS A 230 2.53 2.43 6.13
N GLN A 231 3.22 1.43 6.65
CA GLN A 231 4.67 1.28 6.50
C GLN A 231 5.05 0.39 5.31
N TYR A 232 4.04 -0.27 4.70
CA TYR A 232 4.20 -1.10 3.51
C TYR A 232 3.92 -0.34 2.19
N GLN A 233 3.50 0.90 2.27
CA GLN A 233 3.23 1.79 1.13
C GLN A 233 4.39 2.71 0.83
#